data_244646b4618ef79c7ebcbd93268d099f
#
_entry.id   244646b4618ef79c7ebcbd93268d099f
#
_cell.length_a   1.000
_cell.length_b   1.000
_cell.length_c   1.000
_cell.angle_alpha   90.00
_cell.angle_beta   90.00
_cell.angle_gamma   90.00
#
_symmetry.space_group_name_H-M   'P 1'
#
loop_
_entity.id
_entity.type
_entity.pdbx_description
1 polymer ?
#
loop_
_entity_poly.entity_id
_entity_poly.type
_entity_poly.pdbx_seq_one_letter_code
_entity_poly.pdbx_strand_id
1 'polypeptide(L)'
;LYGRNWGAVEPHPFLHFELGYSQAIDYAIAHRLSRVEAGAQGEHKLARGYMPKTTYSAHFIANPALRRAVADYLARERAYVRAAGKELAAAAPFRKDLVEQD
;
A
#
# COMPACT_ATOMS: atom_id res chain seq x y z
N LEU A 1 -9.38 8.65 0.10
CA LEU A 1 -8.27 9.47 -0.41
C LEU A 1 -7.16 8.57 -0.95
N TYR A 2 -6.71 8.86 -2.15
CA TYR A 2 -5.69 8.07 -2.83
C TYR A 2 -4.44 8.91 -3.07
N GLY A 3 -3.29 8.49 -2.50
CA GLY A 3 -1.99 9.03 -2.83
C GLY A 3 -1.43 8.32 -4.06
N ARG A 4 -1.17 9.05 -5.15
CA ARG A 4 -0.73 8.44 -6.39
C ARG A 4 0.59 9.00 -6.92
N ASN A 5 0.68 10.30 -7.06
CA ASN A 5 1.85 10.95 -7.65
C ASN A 5 2.38 12.05 -6.75
N TRP A 6 3.69 12.23 -6.76
CA TRP A 6 4.36 13.33 -6.10
C TRP A 6 5.15 14.16 -7.11
N GLY A 7 5.15 15.45 -6.91
CA GLY A 7 5.98 16.36 -7.68
C GLY A 7 6.18 17.67 -6.94
N ALA A 8 7.34 18.28 -7.10
CA ALA A 8 7.65 19.56 -6.51
C ALA A 8 8.46 20.41 -7.49
N VAL A 9 8.20 21.72 -7.53
CA VAL A 9 8.96 22.66 -8.36
C VAL A 9 10.30 23.03 -7.73
N GLU A 10 10.41 22.87 -6.41
CA GLU A 10 11.61 23.12 -5.62
C GLU A 10 11.79 22.02 -4.56
N PRO A 11 13.04 21.63 -4.22
CA PRO A 11 13.27 20.69 -3.14
C PRO A 11 13.08 21.39 -1.79
N HIS A 12 12.24 20.81 -0.92
CA HIS A 12 12.08 21.23 0.46
C HIS A 12 12.24 20.03 1.38
N PRO A 13 13.09 20.11 2.41
CA PRO A 13 13.28 18.99 3.33
C PRO A 13 11.96 18.55 3.98
N PHE A 14 11.68 17.26 3.97
CA PHE A 14 10.53 16.62 4.60
C PHE A 14 9.15 16.99 4.02
N LEU A 15 9.09 17.83 3.00
CA LEU A 15 7.81 18.27 2.42
C LEU A 15 7.00 17.09 1.85
N HIS A 16 7.66 16.15 1.19
CA HIS A 16 6.99 14.95 0.66
C HIS A 16 6.29 14.15 1.75
N PHE A 17 6.97 13.91 2.87
CA PHE A 17 6.39 13.15 3.98
C PHE A 17 5.29 13.92 4.69
N GLU A 18 5.45 15.22 4.84
CA GLU A 18 4.43 16.06 5.46
C GLU A 18 3.14 16.07 4.63
N LEU A 19 3.21 16.33 3.33
CA LEU A 19 2.05 16.37 2.45
C LEU A 19 1.49 14.97 2.16
N GLY A 20 2.35 13.99 1.92
CA GLY A 20 1.94 12.65 1.53
C GLY A 20 1.37 11.82 2.67
N TYR A 21 1.79 12.07 3.90
CA TYR A 21 1.35 11.28 5.06
C TYR A 21 0.61 12.12 6.09
N SER A 22 1.27 13.07 6.74
CA SER A 22 0.67 13.81 7.85
C SER A 22 -0.56 14.61 7.42
N GLN A 23 -0.45 15.39 6.37
CA GLN A 23 -1.57 16.19 5.88
C GLN A 23 -2.67 15.34 5.25
N ALA A 24 -2.33 14.24 4.58
CA ALA A 24 -3.32 13.33 4.04
C ALA A 24 -4.17 12.67 5.13
N ILE A 25 -3.54 12.26 6.23
CA ILE A 25 -4.25 11.69 7.39
C ILE A 25 -5.15 12.74 8.04
N ASP A 26 -4.64 13.93 8.29
CA ASP A 26 -5.41 15.03 8.89
C ASP A 26 -6.61 15.43 8.03
N TYR A 27 -6.42 15.49 6.71
CA TYR A 27 -7.51 15.77 5.77
C TYR A 27 -8.58 14.67 5.83
N ALA A 28 -8.16 13.41 5.83
CA ALA A 28 -9.09 12.28 5.89
C ALA A 28 -9.91 12.27 7.18
N ILE A 29 -9.28 12.58 8.31
CA ILE A 29 -9.98 12.69 9.60
C ILE A 29 -10.98 13.84 9.58
N ALA A 30 -10.57 15.01 9.12
CA ALA A 30 -11.43 16.20 9.06
C ALA A 30 -12.65 15.99 8.15
N HIS A 31 -12.50 15.25 7.07
CA HIS A 31 -13.57 14.97 6.09
C HIS A 31 -14.28 13.64 6.31
N ARG A 32 -13.97 12.95 7.40
CA ARG A 32 -14.58 11.65 7.77
C ARG A 32 -14.46 10.60 6.67
N LEU A 33 -13.32 10.56 5.99
CA LEU A 33 -13.03 9.55 4.97
C LEU A 33 -12.76 8.20 5.62
N SER A 34 -13.23 7.12 5.00
CA SER A 34 -13.10 5.77 5.56
C SER A 34 -11.68 5.24 5.50
N ARG A 35 -10.85 5.74 4.58
CA ARG A 35 -9.47 5.27 4.42
C ARG A 35 -8.61 6.23 3.59
N VAL A 36 -7.30 6.08 3.77
CA VAL A 36 -6.27 6.71 2.93
C VAL A 36 -5.43 5.59 2.31
N GLU A 37 -5.26 5.59 1.00
CA GLU A 37 -4.43 4.64 0.27
C GLU A 37 -3.19 5.35 -0.25
N ALA A 38 -2.02 4.86 0.13
CA ALA A 38 -0.74 5.49 -0.19
C ALA A 38 0.00 4.81 -1.36
N GLY A 39 -0.65 3.87 -2.04
CA GLY A 39 -0.07 3.16 -3.18
C GLY A 39 0.70 1.90 -2.80
N ALA A 40 1.28 1.24 -3.81
CA ALA A 40 1.82 -0.11 -3.68
C ALA A 40 3.29 -0.17 -3.22
N GLN A 41 4.02 0.93 -3.23
CA GLN A 41 5.45 0.93 -2.95
C GLN A 41 5.78 1.65 -1.65
N GLY A 42 6.90 1.25 -1.03
CA GLY A 42 7.50 1.94 0.09
C GLY A 42 7.23 1.29 1.45
N GLU A 43 8.17 0.45 1.90
CA GLU A 43 8.13 -0.15 3.24
C GLU A 43 8.14 0.90 4.35
N HIS A 44 8.71 2.08 4.10
CA HIS A 44 8.72 3.20 5.02
C HIS A 44 7.32 3.71 5.39
N LYS A 45 6.30 3.38 4.60
CA LYS A 45 4.89 3.73 4.90
C LYS A 45 4.38 3.01 6.13
N LEU A 46 4.87 1.80 6.39
CA LEU A 46 4.48 1.01 7.55
C LEU A 46 4.80 1.73 8.87
N ALA A 47 5.98 2.33 8.97
CA ALA A 47 6.40 3.08 10.16
C ALA A 47 5.50 4.30 10.45
N ARG A 48 4.76 4.77 9.46
CA ARG A 48 3.81 5.88 9.58
C ARG A 48 2.35 5.45 9.79
N GLY A 49 2.14 4.15 10.03
CA GLY A 49 0.83 3.62 10.33
C GLY A 49 0.03 3.10 9.14
N TYR A 50 0.62 3.06 7.94
CA TYR A 50 -0.05 2.49 6.76
C TYR A 50 0.09 0.97 6.76
N MET A 51 -1.00 0.29 7.07
CA MET A 51 -1.02 -1.18 7.11
C MET A 51 -1.12 -1.77 5.71
N PRO A 52 -0.46 -2.92 5.46
CA PRO A 52 -0.61 -3.62 4.20
C PRO A 52 -2.05 -4.12 4.03
N LYS A 53 -2.60 -3.93 2.83
CA LYS A 53 -3.94 -4.39 2.46
C LYS A 53 -3.87 -5.09 1.13
N THR A 54 -4.44 -6.29 1.05
CA THR A 54 -4.53 -7.01 -0.22
C THR A 54 -5.53 -6.31 -1.14
N THR A 55 -5.09 -6.01 -2.35
CA THR A 55 -5.95 -5.52 -3.42
C THR A 55 -6.00 -6.54 -4.54
N TYR A 56 -7.08 -6.55 -5.30
CA TYR A 56 -7.32 -7.54 -6.35
C TYR A 56 -7.48 -6.85 -7.68
N SER A 57 -6.89 -7.45 -8.72
CA SER A 57 -7.10 -7.03 -10.10
C SER A 57 -7.30 -8.25 -10.98
N ALA A 58 -7.96 -8.06 -12.12
CA ALA A 58 -8.19 -9.11 -13.09
C ALA A 58 -7.79 -8.63 -14.47
N HIS A 59 -7.12 -9.49 -15.22
CA HIS A 59 -6.57 -9.15 -16.53
C HIS A 59 -6.91 -10.22 -17.55
N PHE A 60 -7.30 -9.80 -18.74
CA PHE A 60 -7.46 -10.68 -19.88
C PHE A 60 -6.27 -10.52 -20.83
N ILE A 61 -5.64 -11.65 -21.18
CA ILE A 61 -4.50 -11.67 -22.09
C ILE A 61 -4.87 -12.57 -23.27
N ALA A 62 -4.96 -11.98 -24.47
CA ALA A 62 -5.40 -12.66 -25.67
C ALA A 62 -4.40 -13.72 -26.17
N ASN A 63 -3.09 -13.45 -26.08
CA ASN A 63 -2.04 -14.38 -26.51
C ASN A 63 -1.97 -15.61 -25.58
N PRO A 64 -2.21 -16.84 -26.07
CA PRO A 64 -2.24 -18.03 -25.21
C PRO A 64 -0.91 -18.34 -24.52
N ALA A 65 0.22 -18.13 -25.17
CA ALA A 65 1.54 -18.39 -24.60
C ALA A 65 1.86 -17.40 -23.48
N LEU A 66 1.60 -16.11 -23.71
CA LEU A 66 1.77 -15.07 -22.70
C LEU A 66 0.82 -15.28 -21.51
N ARG A 67 -0.43 -15.66 -21.79
CA ARG A 67 -1.42 -15.96 -20.75
C ARG A 67 -0.95 -17.06 -19.81
N ARG A 68 -0.41 -18.16 -20.36
CA ARG A 68 0.12 -19.25 -19.54
C ARG A 68 1.33 -18.84 -18.72
N ALA A 69 2.25 -18.09 -19.31
CA ALA A 69 3.44 -17.60 -18.61
C ALA A 69 3.05 -16.67 -17.44
N VAL A 70 2.11 -15.76 -17.65
CA VAL A 70 1.60 -14.87 -16.61
C VAL A 70 0.85 -15.65 -15.53
N ALA A 71 0.05 -16.64 -15.90
CA ALA A 71 -0.67 -17.47 -14.93
C ALA A 71 0.29 -18.22 -14.00
N ASP A 72 1.35 -18.80 -14.55
CA ASP A 72 2.38 -19.50 -13.77
C ASP A 72 3.12 -18.52 -12.83
N TYR A 73 3.47 -17.35 -13.32
CA TYR A 73 4.09 -16.30 -12.52
C TYR A 73 3.17 -15.87 -11.37
N LEU A 74 1.89 -15.63 -11.64
CA LEU A 74 0.93 -15.17 -10.64
C LEU A 74 0.71 -16.18 -9.51
N ALA A 75 0.79 -17.48 -9.80
CA ALA A 75 0.71 -18.51 -8.76
C ALA A 75 1.83 -18.33 -7.71
N ARG A 76 3.05 -18.05 -8.16
CA ARG A 76 4.21 -17.79 -7.28
C ARG A 76 4.10 -16.43 -6.60
N GLU A 77 3.69 -15.41 -7.32
CA GLU A 77 3.53 -14.05 -6.79
C GLU A 77 2.49 -14.00 -5.68
N ARG A 78 1.36 -14.69 -5.82
CA ARG A 78 0.33 -14.76 -4.78
C ARG A 78 0.86 -15.32 -3.47
N ALA A 79 1.65 -16.37 -3.54
CA ALA A 79 2.29 -16.93 -2.34
C ALA A 79 3.26 -15.94 -1.70
N TYR A 80 4.07 -15.27 -2.52
CA TYR A 80 5.01 -14.24 -2.04
C TYR A 80 4.28 -13.07 -1.40
N VAL A 81 3.23 -12.54 -2.03
CA VAL A 81 2.46 -11.41 -1.51
C VAL A 81 1.79 -11.75 -0.17
N ARG A 82 1.26 -12.97 -0.02
CA ARG A 82 0.67 -13.41 1.25
C ARG A 82 1.71 -13.44 2.37
N ALA A 83 2.90 -14.00 2.10
CA ALA A 83 3.98 -14.07 3.07
C ALA A 83 4.51 -12.68 3.42
N ALA A 84 4.75 -11.82 2.43
CA ALA A 84 5.20 -10.45 2.64
C ALA A 84 4.18 -9.62 3.42
N GLY A 85 2.90 -9.77 3.16
CA GLY A 85 1.83 -9.09 3.88
C GLY A 85 1.79 -9.48 5.36
N LYS A 86 2.00 -10.74 5.68
CA LYS A 86 2.08 -11.22 7.08
C LYS A 86 3.29 -10.66 7.81
N GLU A 87 4.46 -10.63 7.17
CA GLU A 87 5.67 -10.07 7.75
C GLU A 87 5.54 -8.56 8.01
N LEU A 88 4.98 -7.82 7.06
CA LEU A 88 4.75 -6.39 7.22
C LEU A 88 3.74 -6.09 8.32
N ALA A 89 2.68 -6.85 8.42
CA ALA A 89 1.68 -6.69 9.48
C ALA A 89 2.28 -6.96 10.86
N ALA A 90 3.16 -7.96 10.98
CA ALA A 90 3.85 -8.28 12.23
C ALA A 90 4.82 -7.16 12.67
N ALA A 91 5.35 -6.37 11.73
CA ALA A 91 6.28 -5.26 11.99
C ALA A 91 5.55 -3.91 12.16
N ALA A 92 4.21 -3.89 12.22
CA ALA A 92 3.43 -2.66 12.33
C ALA A 92 3.74 -1.90 13.64
N PRO A 93 3.69 -0.54 13.61
CA PRO A 93 4.01 0.28 14.78
C PRO A 93 2.89 0.31 15.85
N PHE A 94 1.76 -0.33 15.58
CA PHE A 94 0.62 -0.38 16.50
C PHE A 94 0.79 -1.46 17.57
N ARG A 95 0.09 -1.31 18.67
CA ARG A 95 0.02 -2.36 19.70
C ARG A 95 -0.66 -3.59 19.11
N LYS A 96 -0.16 -4.78 19.46
CA LYS A 96 -0.66 -6.04 18.90
C LYS A 96 -2.13 -6.30 19.20
N ASP A 97 -2.59 -5.89 20.37
CA ASP A 97 -3.99 -6.04 20.78
C ASP A 97 -4.96 -5.20 19.92
N LEU A 98 -4.49 -4.16 19.27
CA LEU A 98 -5.29 -3.34 18.35
C LEU A 98 -5.27 -3.85 16.91
N VAL A 99 -4.19 -4.53 16.51
CA VAL A 99 -4.03 -5.05 15.14
C VAL A 99 -4.84 -6.34 14.94
N GLU A 100 -5.02 -7.16 15.98
CA GLU A 100 -5.76 -8.41 15.92
C GLU A 100 -7.29 -8.24 15.82
N GLN A 101 -7.79 -7.03 15.96
CA GLN A 101 -9.24 -6.73 15.91
C GLN A 101 -9.76 -6.44 14.50
N ASP A 102 -8.89 -6.35 13.51
CA ASP A 102 -9.24 -6.19 12.10
C ASP A 102 -9.19 -7.54 11.36
#